data_1f25eec5fbc4de3ee04a76f6bc6e5a1f
#
_entry.id   1f25eec5fbc4de3ee04a76f6bc6e5a1f
#
_cell.length_a   1.000
_cell.length_b   1.000
_cell.length_c   1.000
_cell.angle_alpha   90.00
_cell.angle_beta   90.00
_cell.angle_gamma   90.00
#
_symmetry.space_group_name_H-M   'P 1'
#
loop_
_entity.id
_entity.type
_entity.pdbx_description
1 polymer ?
#
loop_
_entity_poly.entity_id
_entity_poly.type
_entity_poly.pdbx_seq_one_letter_code
_entity_poly.pdbx_strand_id
1 'polypeptide(L)'
;MSHADPNPTWRDRIEQMRQAKREYFRDSPRSPLPPELRGDDFPGLDYYEPDPDYRFVLPLVEHDEKETVTVETTADGTQRYLRWGEFTFEIDGESHTLQAYRPDHDADRLWVPFRDATSGEETYGAGRYLDLEPDDHLTDDGWVLDFNEAYNPTCAYNAAYECPMIPMENWLEIPIRAGEK
;
A
#
# COMPACT_ATOMS: atom_id res chain seq x y z
N MET A 1 15.64 -15.91 7.20
CA MET A 1 14.88 -14.82 7.77
C MET A 1 14.67 -13.72 6.75
N SER A 2 13.43 -13.36 6.56
CA SER A 2 13.07 -12.39 5.52
C SER A 2 13.25 -10.94 5.92
N HIS A 3 13.63 -10.69 7.18
CA HIS A 3 13.86 -9.34 7.66
C HIS A 3 15.28 -8.92 7.33
N ALA A 4 15.42 -8.05 6.34
CA ALA A 4 16.66 -7.33 6.20
C ALA A 4 16.70 -6.32 7.34
N ASP A 5 17.73 -6.38 8.17
CA ASP A 5 17.91 -5.38 9.22
C ASP A 5 18.26 -4.05 8.54
N PRO A 6 17.27 -3.16 8.34
CA PRO A 6 17.54 -1.95 7.58
C PRO A 6 18.37 -1.01 8.41
N ASN A 7 19.38 -0.45 7.77
CA ASN A 7 20.25 0.52 8.41
C ASN A 7 19.48 1.84 8.68
N PRO A 8 20.09 2.78 9.43
CA PRO A 8 19.47 4.09 9.68
C PRO A 8 19.01 4.82 8.41
N THR A 9 19.68 4.55 7.27
CA THR A 9 19.31 5.16 5.97
C THR A 9 17.91 4.77 5.51
N TRP A 10 17.47 3.53 5.77
CA TRP A 10 16.11 3.10 5.45
C TRP A 10 15.09 3.89 6.26
N ARG A 11 15.31 4.02 7.57
CA ARG A 11 14.41 4.77 8.46
C ARG A 11 14.35 6.24 8.04
N ASP A 12 15.48 6.83 7.73
CA ASP A 12 15.55 8.21 7.26
C ASP A 12 14.78 8.40 5.96
N ARG A 13 14.89 7.44 5.04
CA ARG A 13 14.16 7.48 3.77
C ARG A 13 12.65 7.42 4.00
N ILE A 14 12.19 6.54 4.88
CA ILE A 14 10.77 6.45 5.23
C ILE A 14 10.27 7.78 5.81
N GLU A 15 11.03 8.37 6.73
CA GLU A 15 10.66 9.66 7.33
C GLU A 15 10.63 10.78 6.29
N GLN A 16 11.60 10.79 5.37
CA GLN A 16 11.63 11.78 4.28
C GLN A 16 10.45 11.65 3.34
N MET A 17 10.08 10.42 2.99
CA MET A 17 8.90 10.15 2.14
C MET A 17 7.63 10.68 2.81
N ARG A 18 7.48 10.45 4.11
CA ARG A 18 6.32 10.90 4.88
C ARG A 18 6.26 12.42 4.95
N GLN A 19 7.40 13.05 5.17
CA GLN A 19 7.47 14.51 5.22
C GLN A 19 7.15 15.14 3.86
N ALA A 20 7.67 14.56 2.78
CA ALA A 20 7.38 15.02 1.43
C ALA A 20 5.89 14.92 1.12
N LYS A 21 5.24 13.83 1.55
CA LYS A 21 3.79 13.64 1.36
C LYS A 21 2.99 14.67 2.14
N ARG A 22 3.38 14.96 3.39
CA ARG A 22 2.72 15.99 4.20
C ARG A 22 2.79 17.35 3.53
N GLU A 23 3.97 17.71 3.03
CA GLU A 23 4.17 19.00 2.34
C GLU A 23 3.35 19.08 1.05
N TYR A 24 3.32 17.99 0.29
CA TYR A 24 2.52 17.91 -0.93
C TYR A 24 1.04 18.09 -0.64
N PHE A 25 0.53 17.39 0.39
CA PHE A 25 -0.89 17.49 0.76
C PHE A 25 -1.25 18.87 1.22
N ARG A 26 -0.36 19.52 1.99
CA ARG A 26 -0.61 20.85 2.54
C ARG A 26 -0.52 21.93 1.48
N ASP A 27 0.49 21.90 0.63
CA ASP A 27 0.89 23.05 -0.19
C ASP A 27 0.60 22.92 -1.68
N SER A 28 0.47 21.70 -2.23
CA SER A 28 0.31 21.52 -3.67
C SER A 28 -1.09 21.90 -4.13
N PRO A 29 -1.23 22.63 -5.26
CA PRO A 29 -2.55 22.84 -5.88
C PRO A 29 -3.16 21.54 -6.40
N ARG A 30 -2.37 20.45 -6.52
CA ARG A 30 -2.82 19.13 -6.92
C ARG A 30 -3.06 18.19 -5.75
N SER A 31 -3.01 18.71 -4.52
CA SER A 31 -3.28 17.94 -3.32
C SER A 31 -4.65 17.25 -3.44
N PRO A 32 -4.79 15.97 -3.01
CA PRO A 32 -6.08 15.30 -3.02
C PRO A 32 -7.06 15.86 -1.98
N LEU A 33 -6.55 16.67 -1.02
CA LEU A 33 -7.42 17.27 0.00
C LEU A 33 -8.38 18.29 -0.62
N PRO A 34 -9.59 18.44 -0.05
CA PRO A 34 -10.43 19.59 -0.38
C PRO A 34 -9.68 20.89 -0.15
N PRO A 35 -9.90 21.92 -0.98
CA PRO A 35 -9.16 23.18 -0.82
C PRO A 35 -9.20 23.80 0.57
N GLU A 36 -10.30 23.64 1.30
CA GLU A 36 -10.48 24.15 2.66
C GLU A 36 -9.60 23.45 3.70
N LEU A 37 -9.03 22.29 3.38
CA LEU A 37 -8.14 21.54 4.28
C LEU A 37 -6.67 21.66 3.90
N ARG A 38 -6.34 22.54 2.97
CA ARG A 38 -4.96 22.79 2.53
C ARG A 38 -4.37 23.98 3.28
N GLY A 39 -3.05 24.11 3.23
CA GLY A 39 -2.35 25.20 3.88
C GLY A 39 -2.43 25.13 5.40
N ASP A 40 -2.77 26.22 6.03
CA ASP A 40 -2.81 26.31 7.50
C ASP A 40 -3.88 25.43 8.15
N ASP A 41 -4.89 25.03 7.39
CA ASP A 41 -5.97 24.17 7.88
C ASP A 41 -5.67 22.67 7.70
N PHE A 42 -4.49 22.33 7.23
CA PHE A 42 -4.10 20.93 7.01
C PHE A 42 -4.06 20.16 8.34
N PRO A 43 -4.87 19.08 8.48
CA PRO A 43 -4.95 18.33 9.74
C PRO A 43 -3.76 17.41 10.01
N GLY A 44 -2.85 17.24 9.04
CA GLY A 44 -1.74 16.33 9.14
C GLY A 44 -2.06 14.95 8.62
N LEU A 45 -1.03 14.10 8.55
CA LEU A 45 -1.14 12.68 8.21
C LEU A 45 -0.56 11.88 9.37
N ASP A 46 -1.25 10.80 9.73
CA ASP A 46 -0.82 9.92 10.81
C ASP A 46 -0.17 8.67 10.27
N TYR A 47 0.88 8.22 10.94
CA TYR A 47 1.63 7.02 10.58
C TYR A 47 1.99 6.24 11.82
N TYR A 48 2.16 4.93 11.66
CA TYR A 48 2.87 4.13 12.65
C TYR A 48 4.36 4.44 12.56
N GLU A 49 5.09 4.26 13.67
CA GLU A 49 6.54 4.38 13.62
C GLU A 49 7.14 3.36 12.65
N PRO A 50 8.21 3.71 11.91
CA PRO A 50 8.86 2.74 11.04
C PRO A 50 9.31 1.52 11.83
N ASP A 51 8.90 0.34 11.35
CA ASP A 51 9.17 -0.94 12.01
C ASP A 51 9.75 -1.91 11.00
N PRO A 52 11.02 -2.33 11.16
CA PRO A 52 11.67 -3.24 10.21
C PRO A 52 11.03 -4.63 10.17
N ASP A 53 10.26 -5.02 11.19
CA ASP A 53 9.58 -6.31 11.23
C ASP A 53 8.48 -6.41 10.17
N TYR A 54 8.07 -5.28 9.60
CA TYR A 54 7.07 -5.23 8.53
C TYR A 54 7.68 -4.98 7.15
N ARG A 55 9.00 -5.10 7.02
CA ARG A 55 9.70 -5.00 5.74
C ARG A 55 10.20 -6.37 5.34
N PHE A 56 9.74 -6.84 4.18
CA PHE A 56 10.09 -8.17 3.66
C PHE A 56 10.75 -8.07 2.29
N VAL A 57 11.63 -9.01 1.99
CA VAL A 57 12.17 -9.20 0.64
C VAL A 57 11.76 -10.60 0.21
N LEU A 58 10.93 -10.69 -0.81
CA LEU A 58 10.22 -11.91 -1.15
C LEU A 58 10.25 -12.19 -2.65
N PRO A 59 10.28 -13.46 -3.05
CA PRO A 59 10.04 -13.81 -4.45
C PRO A 59 8.56 -13.56 -4.78
N LEU A 60 8.32 -13.12 -6.00
CA LEU A 60 6.96 -13.09 -6.54
C LEU A 60 6.70 -14.42 -7.22
N VAL A 61 5.66 -15.12 -6.77
CA VAL A 61 5.22 -16.34 -7.43
C VAL A 61 4.17 -15.96 -8.46
N GLU A 62 4.57 -15.89 -9.73
CA GLU A 62 3.65 -15.49 -10.79
C GLU A 62 2.67 -16.63 -11.10
N HIS A 63 1.43 -16.26 -11.37
CA HIS A 63 0.42 -17.21 -11.83
C HIS A 63 0.65 -17.55 -13.29
N ASP A 64 0.43 -18.81 -13.65
CA ASP A 64 0.54 -19.26 -15.04
C ASP A 64 -0.51 -18.57 -15.92
N GLU A 65 -1.73 -18.42 -15.39
CA GLU A 65 -2.81 -17.70 -16.05
C GLU A 65 -3.01 -16.35 -15.36
N LYS A 66 -2.96 -15.28 -16.14
CA LYS A 66 -3.19 -13.91 -15.64
C LYS A 66 -4.68 -13.61 -15.77
N GLU A 67 -5.45 -13.98 -14.77
CA GLU A 67 -6.90 -13.77 -14.76
C GLU A 67 -7.24 -12.29 -14.67
N THR A 68 -8.25 -11.89 -15.44
CA THR A 68 -8.81 -10.54 -15.31
C THR A 68 -9.75 -10.52 -14.11
N VAL A 69 -9.50 -9.60 -13.19
CA VAL A 69 -10.32 -9.39 -12.01
C VAL A 69 -11.02 -8.05 -12.13
N THR A 70 -12.34 -8.06 -12.02
CA THR A 70 -13.13 -6.83 -12.00
C THR A 70 -13.36 -6.42 -10.56
N VAL A 71 -12.93 -5.22 -10.22
CA VAL A 71 -13.00 -4.67 -8.86
C VAL A 71 -13.99 -3.53 -8.84
N GLU A 72 -14.92 -3.54 -7.89
CA GLU A 72 -15.81 -2.42 -7.68
C GLU A 72 -15.03 -1.24 -7.07
N THR A 73 -15.53 -0.03 -7.32
CA THR A 73 -14.94 1.17 -6.76
C THR A 73 -15.80 1.70 -5.61
N THR A 74 -15.30 2.73 -4.92
CA THR A 74 -16.02 3.40 -3.83
C THR A 74 -17.22 4.22 -4.35
N ALA A 75 -17.32 4.42 -5.66
CA ALA A 75 -18.50 4.97 -6.33
C ALA A 75 -19.24 3.83 -7.06
N ASP A 76 -19.88 4.10 -8.17
CA ASP A 76 -20.66 3.09 -8.90
C ASP A 76 -19.89 2.40 -10.04
N GLY A 77 -18.59 2.68 -10.15
CA GLY A 77 -17.77 2.18 -11.24
C GLY A 77 -17.12 0.84 -10.94
N THR A 78 -16.41 0.33 -11.95
CA THR A 78 -15.56 -0.85 -11.83
C THR A 78 -14.22 -0.59 -12.49
N GLN A 79 -13.19 -1.29 -12.05
CA GLN A 79 -11.87 -1.27 -12.67
C GLN A 79 -11.40 -2.70 -12.88
N ARG A 80 -10.60 -2.91 -13.92
CA ARG A 80 -10.07 -4.23 -14.25
C ARG A 80 -8.58 -4.29 -13.98
N TYR A 81 -8.16 -5.40 -13.40
CA TYR A 81 -6.77 -5.71 -13.12
C TYR A 81 -6.46 -7.12 -13.56
N LEU A 82 -5.17 -7.38 -13.78
CA LEU A 82 -4.67 -8.74 -13.97
C LEU A 82 -4.14 -9.26 -12.64
N ARG A 83 -4.61 -10.41 -12.24
CA ARG A 83 -4.14 -11.11 -11.04
C ARG A 83 -2.81 -11.76 -11.40
N TRP A 84 -1.72 -11.07 -11.10
CA TRP A 84 -0.42 -11.37 -11.69
C TRP A 84 0.37 -12.44 -10.96
N GLY A 85 0.42 -12.36 -9.64
CA GLY A 85 1.19 -13.28 -8.81
C GLY A 85 0.89 -13.06 -7.35
N GLU A 86 1.65 -13.72 -6.49
CA GLU A 86 1.42 -13.62 -5.06
C GLU A 86 2.71 -13.55 -4.26
N PHE A 87 2.63 -12.90 -3.10
CA PHE A 87 3.69 -12.87 -2.09
C PHE A 87 3.22 -13.63 -0.85
N THR A 88 4.11 -14.42 -0.27
CA THR A 88 3.86 -15.09 1.00
C THR A 88 4.90 -14.64 2.01
N PHE A 89 4.44 -14.24 3.19
CA PHE A 89 5.30 -13.74 4.26
C PHE A 89 4.82 -14.32 5.59
N GLU A 90 5.72 -14.31 6.59
CA GLU A 90 5.40 -14.80 7.93
C GLU A 90 5.40 -13.66 8.94
N ILE A 91 4.37 -13.64 9.78
CA ILE A 91 4.30 -12.75 10.94
C ILE A 91 3.89 -13.61 12.14
N ASP A 92 4.65 -13.52 13.22
CA ASP A 92 4.42 -14.28 14.45
C ASP A 92 4.32 -15.80 14.22
N GLY A 93 5.09 -16.31 13.24
CA GLY A 93 5.12 -17.74 12.93
C GLY A 93 3.99 -18.22 12.02
N GLU A 94 3.10 -17.34 11.58
CA GLU A 94 2.01 -17.67 10.66
C GLU A 94 2.29 -17.12 9.27
N SER A 95 1.98 -17.93 8.26
CA SER A 95 2.12 -17.52 6.85
C SER A 95 0.88 -16.80 6.36
N HIS A 96 1.10 -15.73 5.61
CA HIS A 96 0.04 -14.93 4.99
C HIS A 96 0.39 -14.70 3.54
N THR A 97 -0.62 -14.62 2.69
CA THR A 97 -0.44 -14.42 1.25
C THR A 97 -1.24 -13.22 0.79
N LEU A 98 -0.61 -12.38 -0.03
CA LEU A 98 -1.27 -11.26 -0.71
C LEU A 98 -1.09 -11.40 -2.21
N GLN A 99 -2.16 -11.20 -2.95
CA GLN A 99 -2.12 -11.15 -4.39
C GLN A 99 -1.57 -9.81 -4.86
N ALA A 100 -0.79 -9.85 -5.93
CA ALA A 100 -0.26 -8.68 -6.59
C ALA A 100 -0.93 -8.55 -7.96
N TYR A 101 -1.35 -7.35 -8.30
CA TYR A 101 -2.11 -7.08 -9.52
C TYR A 101 -1.35 -6.12 -10.42
N ARG A 102 -1.60 -6.23 -11.73
CA ARG A 102 -1.16 -5.23 -12.71
C ARG A 102 -2.37 -4.63 -13.40
N PRO A 103 -2.31 -3.34 -13.78
CA PRO A 103 -3.42 -2.73 -14.52
C PRO A 103 -3.58 -3.33 -15.92
N ASP A 104 -2.48 -3.79 -16.54
CA ASP A 104 -2.48 -4.45 -17.86
C ASP A 104 -1.20 -5.26 -18.03
N HIS A 105 -1.06 -5.93 -19.18
CA HIS A 105 0.12 -6.77 -19.48
C HIS A 105 1.40 -5.97 -19.69
N ASP A 106 1.29 -4.71 -20.06
CA ASP A 106 2.45 -3.86 -20.36
C ASP A 106 2.99 -3.13 -19.14
N ALA A 107 2.23 -3.09 -18.04
CA ALA A 107 2.65 -2.43 -16.83
C ALA A 107 3.69 -3.28 -16.08
N ASP A 108 4.74 -2.63 -15.59
CA ASP A 108 5.77 -3.30 -14.79
C ASP A 108 5.49 -3.22 -13.29
N ARG A 109 4.69 -2.25 -12.88
CA ARG A 109 4.38 -2.04 -11.46
C ARG A 109 3.35 -3.03 -10.97
N LEU A 110 3.45 -3.33 -9.67
CA LEU A 110 2.49 -4.19 -8.98
C LEU A 110 1.68 -3.36 -8.00
N TRP A 111 0.37 -3.59 -7.99
CA TRP A 111 -0.53 -3.03 -6.99
C TRP A 111 -0.86 -4.14 -5.99
N VAL A 112 -0.56 -3.89 -4.72
CA VAL A 112 -0.81 -4.86 -3.64
C VAL A 112 -1.69 -4.19 -2.60
N PRO A 113 -3.01 -4.22 -2.79
CA PRO A 113 -3.95 -3.68 -1.81
C PRO A 113 -4.18 -4.69 -0.69
N PHE A 114 -4.51 -4.20 0.51
CA PHE A 114 -4.84 -5.10 1.61
C PHE A 114 -5.75 -4.43 2.63
N ARG A 115 -6.57 -5.26 3.25
CA ARG A 115 -7.25 -4.91 4.51
C ARG A 115 -6.65 -5.78 5.60
N ASP A 116 -6.70 -5.30 6.82
CA ASP A 116 -6.15 -6.02 7.96
C ASP A 116 -7.01 -5.78 9.21
N ALA A 117 -6.62 -6.34 10.35
CA ALA A 117 -7.38 -6.20 11.57
C ALA A 117 -7.46 -4.76 12.09
N THR A 118 -6.57 -3.85 11.64
CA THR A 118 -6.63 -2.43 12.01
C THR A 118 -7.65 -1.64 11.19
N SER A 119 -8.10 -2.19 10.05
CA SER A 119 -9.01 -1.49 9.14
C SER A 119 -10.35 -1.19 9.82
N GLY A 120 -10.70 0.10 9.85
CA GLY A 120 -11.92 0.56 10.51
C GLY A 120 -11.77 0.83 11.99
N GLU A 121 -10.65 0.50 12.60
CA GLU A 121 -10.39 0.74 14.03
C GLU A 121 -9.25 1.73 14.25
N GLU A 122 -8.07 1.42 13.71
CA GLU A 122 -6.88 2.28 13.81
C GLU A 122 -6.55 2.95 12.49
N THR A 123 -6.93 2.31 11.38
CA THR A 123 -6.63 2.79 10.02
C THR A 123 -7.92 2.96 9.23
N TYR A 124 -7.77 3.51 8.02
CA TYR A 124 -8.91 3.71 7.12
C TYR A 124 -9.64 2.39 6.83
N GLY A 125 -10.97 2.41 6.98
CA GLY A 125 -11.80 1.20 6.94
C GLY A 125 -11.79 0.45 5.61
N ALA A 126 -11.60 1.12 4.49
CA ALA A 126 -11.56 0.47 3.18
C ALA A 126 -10.21 -0.23 2.91
N GLY A 127 -9.21 0.00 3.75
CA GLY A 127 -7.90 -0.61 3.63
C GLY A 127 -6.84 0.34 3.08
N ARG A 128 -5.69 -0.24 2.74
CA ARG A 128 -4.51 0.52 2.30
C ARG A 128 -3.89 -0.15 1.09
N TYR A 129 -3.02 0.58 0.39
CA TYR A 129 -2.37 0.13 -0.83
C TYR A 129 -0.85 0.13 -0.70
N LEU A 130 -0.21 -0.79 -1.43
CA LEU A 130 1.22 -0.77 -1.71
C LEU A 130 1.39 -0.77 -3.22
N ASP A 131 2.26 0.09 -3.71
CA ASP A 131 2.68 0.10 -5.11
C ASP A 131 4.15 -0.28 -5.19
N LEU A 132 4.46 -1.28 -5.99
CA LEU A 132 5.82 -1.78 -6.16
C LEU A 132 6.29 -1.48 -7.56
N GLU A 133 7.36 -0.69 -7.67
CA GLU A 133 7.99 -0.33 -8.94
C GLU A 133 9.30 -1.09 -9.07
N PRO A 134 9.60 -1.71 -10.23
CA PRO A 134 10.85 -2.48 -10.38
C PRO A 134 12.10 -1.68 -10.04
N ASP A 135 12.15 -0.40 -10.43
CA ASP A 135 13.32 0.44 -10.20
C ASP A 135 13.59 0.69 -8.71
N ASP A 136 12.55 0.67 -7.89
CA ASP A 136 12.64 1.00 -6.47
C ASP A 136 12.53 -0.23 -5.57
N HIS A 137 11.85 -1.28 -6.02
CA HIS A 137 11.44 -2.39 -5.15
C HIS A 137 11.94 -3.77 -5.61
N LEU A 138 12.42 -3.92 -6.84
CA LEU A 138 12.91 -5.21 -7.30
C LEU A 138 14.44 -5.27 -7.11
N THR A 139 14.88 -6.28 -6.35
CA THR A 139 16.29 -6.51 -6.06
C THR A 139 16.70 -7.89 -6.54
N ASP A 140 18.01 -8.20 -6.48
CA ASP A 140 18.52 -9.53 -6.83
C ASP A 140 17.97 -10.63 -5.91
N ASP A 141 17.53 -10.25 -4.70
CA ASP A 141 17.01 -11.18 -3.70
C ASP A 141 15.48 -11.31 -3.73
N GLY A 142 14.81 -10.50 -4.52
CA GLY A 142 13.36 -10.50 -4.65
C GLY A 142 12.76 -9.10 -4.57
N TRP A 143 11.46 -9.05 -4.42
CA TRP A 143 10.72 -7.78 -4.29
C TRP A 143 10.72 -7.32 -2.83
N VAL A 144 10.87 -6.03 -2.64
CA VAL A 144 10.74 -5.40 -1.32
C VAL A 144 9.26 -5.12 -1.08
N LEU A 145 8.67 -5.89 -0.17
CA LEU A 145 7.30 -5.67 0.31
C LEU A 145 7.41 -5.01 1.68
N ASP A 146 7.32 -3.69 1.70
CA ASP A 146 7.51 -2.90 2.91
C ASP A 146 6.20 -2.24 3.32
N PHE A 147 5.55 -2.77 4.33
CA PHE A 147 4.27 -2.23 4.81
C PHE A 147 4.41 -0.84 5.42
N ASN A 148 5.64 -0.42 5.75
CA ASN A 148 5.88 0.95 6.21
C ASN A 148 5.59 1.99 5.11
N GLU A 149 5.52 1.54 3.86
CA GLU A 149 5.16 2.39 2.71
C GLU A 149 3.66 2.33 2.38
N ALA A 150 2.88 1.57 3.13
CA ALA A 150 1.44 1.48 2.91
C ALA A 150 0.77 2.85 3.05
N TYR A 151 -0.16 3.14 2.15
CA TYR A 151 -0.82 4.44 2.12
C TYR A 151 -2.33 4.29 1.91
N ASN A 152 -3.07 5.30 2.36
CA ASN A 152 -4.52 5.34 2.17
C ASN A 152 -4.88 5.74 0.75
N PRO A 153 -5.92 5.15 0.14
CA PRO A 153 -6.43 5.63 -1.14
C PRO A 153 -6.93 7.07 -1.00
N THR A 154 -6.92 7.81 -2.10
CA THR A 154 -7.28 9.23 -2.10
C THR A 154 -8.70 9.50 -1.61
N CYS A 155 -9.61 8.54 -1.74
CA CYS A 155 -10.98 8.67 -1.22
C CYS A 155 -11.03 8.76 0.31
N ALA A 156 -9.96 8.37 1.00
CA ALA A 156 -9.85 8.54 2.46
C ALA A 156 -9.72 10.02 2.85
N TYR A 157 -9.19 10.85 1.93
CA TYR A 157 -8.96 12.27 2.16
C TYR A 157 -10.03 13.15 1.53
N ASN A 158 -10.69 12.64 0.49
CA ASN A 158 -11.66 13.41 -0.27
C ASN A 158 -12.65 12.46 -0.95
N ALA A 159 -13.91 12.53 -0.54
CA ALA A 159 -14.97 11.65 -1.05
C ALA A 159 -15.26 11.84 -2.55
N ALA A 160 -14.73 12.89 -3.18
CA ALA A 160 -14.89 13.09 -4.62
C ALA A 160 -14.05 12.10 -5.45
N TYR A 161 -13.06 11.45 -4.86
CA TYR A 161 -12.24 10.46 -5.57
C TYR A 161 -12.91 9.10 -5.58
N GLU A 162 -12.78 8.41 -6.71
CA GLU A 162 -13.22 7.04 -6.87
C GLU A 162 -12.01 6.12 -6.82
N CYS A 163 -12.02 5.15 -5.91
CA CYS A 163 -10.90 4.25 -5.69
C CYS A 163 -11.34 2.80 -5.77
N PRO A 164 -10.48 1.90 -6.31
CA PRO A 164 -10.81 0.48 -6.34
C PRO A 164 -10.87 -0.12 -4.94
N MET A 165 -11.89 -0.93 -4.70
CA MET A 165 -12.05 -1.64 -3.45
C MET A 165 -11.13 -2.86 -3.42
N ILE A 166 -10.79 -3.32 -2.22
CA ILE A 166 -9.81 -4.38 -2.05
C ILE A 166 -10.49 -5.75 -2.16
N PRO A 167 -10.01 -6.62 -3.07
CA PRO A 167 -10.56 -7.98 -3.17
C PRO A 167 -10.44 -8.75 -1.86
N MET A 168 -11.43 -9.58 -1.55
CA MET A 168 -11.49 -10.34 -0.30
C MET A 168 -10.29 -11.27 -0.11
N GLU A 169 -9.68 -11.75 -1.19
CA GLU A 169 -8.48 -12.59 -1.11
C GLU A 169 -7.31 -11.86 -0.46
N ASN A 170 -7.34 -10.52 -0.41
CA ASN A 170 -6.31 -9.69 0.24
C ASN A 170 -6.77 -9.10 1.58
N TRP A 171 -7.77 -9.70 2.19
CA TRP A 171 -8.20 -9.33 3.54
C TRP A 171 -7.44 -10.20 4.54
N LEU A 172 -6.54 -9.58 5.30
CA LEU A 172 -5.76 -10.24 6.34
C LEU A 172 -6.53 -10.21 7.66
N GLU A 173 -6.41 -11.27 8.46
CA GLU A 173 -7.04 -11.36 9.77
C GLU A 173 -6.18 -10.81 10.90
N ILE A 174 -4.91 -10.51 10.60
CA ILE A 174 -3.95 -10.00 11.57
C ILE A 174 -3.81 -8.48 11.43
N PRO A 175 -3.36 -7.79 12.49
CA PRO A 175 -3.07 -6.36 12.37
C PRO A 175 -1.72 -6.12 11.68
N ILE A 176 -1.69 -5.14 10.77
CA ILE A 176 -0.46 -4.64 10.16
C ILE A 176 -0.24 -3.22 10.67
N ARG A 177 0.46 -3.10 11.78
CA ARG A 177 0.71 -1.81 12.42
C ARG A 177 1.95 -1.15 11.85
N ALA A 178 1.88 -0.85 10.56
CA ALA A 178 2.92 -0.15 9.82
C ALA A 178 2.25 0.70 8.74
N GLY A 179 2.95 1.75 8.31
CA GLY A 179 2.46 2.64 7.27
C GLY A 179 1.47 3.68 7.76
N GLU A 180 0.64 4.17 6.86
CA GLU A 180 -0.33 5.22 7.14
C GLU A 180 -1.52 4.69 7.94
N LYS A 181 -2.00 5.52 8.87
CA LYS A 181 -3.19 5.21 9.67
C LYS A 181 -4.46 5.77 9.06
#